data_8365b3f933dac5ec8e186ea80e3269da
#
_entry.id   8365b3f933dac5ec8e186ea80e3269da
#
_cell.length_a   1.000
_cell.length_b   1.000
_cell.length_c   1.000
_cell.angle_alpha   90.00
_cell.angle_beta   90.00
_cell.angle_gamma   90.00
#
_symmetry.space_group_name_H-M   'P 1'
#
loop_
_entity.id
_entity.type
_entity.pdbx_description
1 polymer ?
#
loop_
_entity_poly.entity_id
_entity_poly.type
_entity_poly.pdbx_seq_one_letter_code
_entity_poly.pdbx_strand_id
1 'polypeptide(L)'
;MNDVINIKPDSNESITINNDYKISIDADGSIVVHSVENKAVRVINEPKERHTGIEEPEEGEDAYYIDYADVACKFAYSSGFKGDYQRGRVTTDEQLAYDRDRAAKIRFALEKYAAEHNAESIDWTDDNSWKYRIAYNSNTKMLEAYSCISYKHDTVYFDSAKTAKNAIKAVGEEDVLWLYRDYQPYLNAFKMEV
;
A
#
# COMPACT_ATOMS: atom_id res chain seq x y z
N MET A 1 26.48 -14.17 -14.36
CA MET A 1 25.02 -14.43 -14.28
C MET A 1 24.72 -14.64 -12.81
N ASN A 2 23.95 -13.77 -12.20
CA ASN A 2 23.51 -13.96 -10.82
C ASN A 2 22.22 -14.76 -10.89
N ASP A 3 22.27 -16.03 -10.55
CA ASP A 3 21.08 -16.86 -10.45
C ASP A 3 20.31 -16.44 -9.19
N VAL A 4 19.12 -15.86 -9.38
CA VAL A 4 18.20 -15.52 -8.29
C VAL A 4 17.38 -16.78 -7.98
N ILE A 5 17.56 -17.35 -6.80
CA ILE A 5 16.78 -18.48 -6.33
C ILE A 5 15.57 -17.95 -5.54
N ASN A 6 14.37 -18.16 -6.06
CA ASN A 6 13.12 -17.86 -5.34
C ASN A 6 12.70 -19.07 -4.51
N ILE A 7 12.80 -18.97 -3.17
CA ILE A 7 12.37 -20.00 -2.23
C ILE A 7 10.95 -19.65 -1.77
N LYS A 8 9.99 -20.58 -1.95
CA LYS A 8 8.64 -20.42 -1.41
C LYS A 8 8.64 -20.72 0.10
N PRO A 9 8.02 -19.88 0.95
CA PRO A 9 8.09 -20.01 2.41
C PRO A 9 7.41 -21.25 3.01
N ASP A 10 6.69 -22.05 2.24
CA ASP A 10 5.87 -23.15 2.76
C ASP A 10 6.50 -24.55 2.61
N SER A 11 7.76 -24.65 2.19
CA SER A 11 8.43 -25.95 2.01
C SER A 11 9.59 -26.13 2.98
N ASN A 12 9.58 -27.20 3.74
CA ASN A 12 10.74 -27.69 4.50
C ASN A 12 11.85 -28.21 3.57
N GLU A 13 12.05 -27.58 2.44
CA GLU A 13 13.01 -27.99 1.43
C GLU A 13 14.36 -27.33 1.67
N SER A 14 15.41 -28.15 1.62
CA SER A 14 16.79 -27.67 1.63
C SER A 14 17.32 -27.61 0.21
N ILE A 15 17.92 -26.49 -0.18
CA ILE A 15 18.57 -26.32 -1.47
C ILE A 15 20.08 -26.39 -1.27
N THR A 16 20.76 -27.24 -2.04
CA THR A 16 22.23 -27.28 -2.04
C THR A 16 22.75 -26.42 -3.19
N ILE A 17 23.54 -25.40 -2.87
CA ILE A 17 24.16 -24.54 -3.86
C ILE A 17 25.65 -24.90 -3.95
N ASN A 18 26.12 -25.31 -5.12
CA ASN A 18 27.52 -25.54 -5.46
C ASN A 18 28.27 -26.52 -4.55
N ASN A 19 27.67 -27.55 -4.02
CA ASN A 19 28.25 -28.51 -3.08
C ASN A 19 28.89 -27.93 -1.80
N ASP A 20 28.94 -26.59 -1.66
CA ASP A 20 29.64 -25.92 -0.57
C ASP A 20 28.68 -25.38 0.51
N TYR A 21 27.42 -25.13 0.14
CA TYR A 21 26.43 -24.55 1.04
C TYR A 21 25.07 -25.23 0.91
N LYS A 22 24.42 -25.38 2.04
CA LYS A 22 23.03 -25.85 2.16
C LYS A 22 22.19 -24.75 2.76
N ILE A 23 21.09 -24.41 2.09
CA ILE A 23 20.10 -23.45 2.61
C ILE A 23 18.90 -24.26 3.12
N SER A 24 18.47 -23.97 4.34
CA SER A 24 17.22 -24.48 4.89
C SER A 24 16.36 -23.32 5.39
N ILE A 25 15.04 -23.55 5.42
CA ILE A 25 14.09 -22.62 6.03
C ILE A 25 13.57 -23.29 7.29
N ASP A 26 13.75 -22.66 8.44
CA ASP A 26 13.26 -23.16 9.71
C ASP A 26 11.74 -22.93 9.86
N ALA A 27 11.13 -23.56 10.85
CA ALA A 27 9.69 -23.52 11.09
C ALA A 27 9.15 -22.09 11.39
N ASP A 28 10.02 -21.15 11.78
CA ASP A 28 9.72 -19.74 12.00
C ASP A 28 9.90 -18.88 10.74
N GLY A 29 10.29 -19.48 9.61
CA GLY A 29 10.54 -18.78 8.34
C GLY A 29 11.95 -18.20 8.20
N SER A 30 12.85 -18.46 9.15
CA SER A 30 14.27 -18.03 9.07
C SER A 30 15.03 -18.81 8.01
N ILE A 31 15.84 -18.11 7.21
CA ILE A 31 16.72 -18.74 6.23
C ILE A 31 18.07 -19.02 6.88
N VAL A 32 18.42 -20.29 6.99
CA VAL A 32 19.69 -20.73 7.56
C VAL A 32 20.61 -21.27 6.46
N VAL A 33 21.81 -20.67 6.36
CA VAL A 33 22.84 -21.12 5.42
C VAL A 33 23.92 -21.88 6.18
N HIS A 34 24.12 -23.14 5.82
CA HIS A 34 25.16 -23.99 6.39
C HIS A 34 26.26 -24.24 5.35
N SER A 35 27.51 -24.15 5.76
CA SER A 35 28.58 -24.73 4.92
C SER A 35 28.55 -26.27 5.06
N VAL A 36 28.94 -26.97 3.98
CA VAL A 36 28.99 -28.42 3.97
C VAL A 36 29.98 -28.99 5.03
N GLU A 37 30.91 -28.16 5.48
CA GLU A 37 31.85 -28.46 6.58
C GLU A 37 31.29 -28.21 7.99
N ASN A 38 29.97 -28.03 8.14
CA ASN A 38 29.28 -27.79 9.43
C ASN A 38 29.77 -26.55 10.21
N LYS A 39 30.37 -25.58 9.56
CA LYS A 39 30.58 -24.24 10.14
C LYS A 39 29.37 -23.38 9.85
N ALA A 40 28.61 -23.04 10.90
CA ALA A 40 27.52 -22.06 10.79
C ALA A 40 28.07 -20.75 10.20
N VAL A 41 27.69 -20.41 8.96
CA VAL A 41 28.37 -19.34 8.24
C VAL A 41 27.61 -18.03 8.31
N ARG A 42 26.31 -18.03 8.47
CA ARG A 42 25.55 -16.77 8.70
C ARG A 42 24.05 -17.07 8.88
N VAL A 43 23.42 -16.49 9.87
CA VAL A 43 21.98 -16.20 9.84
C VAL A 43 21.84 -15.02 8.90
N ILE A 44 21.31 -15.24 7.71
CA ILE A 44 20.89 -14.17 6.82
C ILE A 44 19.40 -14.05 7.00
N ASN A 45 18.99 -13.07 7.73
CA ASN A 45 17.68 -12.65 8.17
C ASN A 45 17.24 -13.25 9.51
N GLU A 46 17.56 -12.55 10.60
CA GLU A 46 16.53 -12.36 11.61
C GLU A 46 15.27 -11.90 10.86
N PRO A 47 14.06 -12.46 11.14
CA PRO A 47 12.85 -11.83 10.65
C PRO A 47 12.95 -10.38 11.14
N LYS A 48 13.23 -9.44 10.25
CA LYS A 48 13.00 -8.06 10.55
C LYS A 48 11.55 -8.05 10.99
N GLU A 49 11.28 -7.73 12.26
CA GLU A 49 9.95 -7.32 12.65
C GLU A 49 9.45 -6.50 11.49
N ARG A 50 8.32 -6.90 10.89
CA ARG A 50 7.80 -6.21 9.72
C ARG A 50 7.45 -4.81 10.19
N HIS A 51 8.39 -3.90 10.08
CA HIS A 51 8.08 -2.49 10.17
C HIS A 51 7.09 -2.23 9.06
N THR A 52 5.86 -1.93 9.44
CA THR A 52 4.79 -1.65 8.49
C THR A 52 5.07 -0.38 7.70
N GLY A 53 6.12 0.36 8.07
CA GLY A 53 6.44 1.68 7.55
C GLY A 53 5.51 2.78 8.07
N ILE A 54 4.54 2.39 8.93
CA ILE A 54 3.52 3.29 9.49
C ILE A 54 3.91 3.77 10.89
N GLU A 55 4.79 3.04 11.58
CA GLU A 55 5.28 3.39 12.92
C GLU A 55 5.99 4.75 12.89
N GLU A 56 5.88 5.50 14.00
CA GLU A 56 6.68 6.73 14.16
C GLU A 56 8.16 6.33 14.20
N PRO A 57 9.00 6.90 13.31
CA PRO A 57 10.43 6.60 13.31
C PRO A 57 11.07 7.01 14.62
N GLU A 58 12.09 6.28 15.07
CA GLU A 58 12.92 6.69 16.19
C GLU A 58 13.84 7.87 15.82
N GLU A 59 14.30 8.62 16.82
CA GLU A 59 15.25 9.72 16.60
C GLU A 59 16.53 9.20 15.95
N GLY A 60 16.87 9.72 14.77
CA GLY A 60 18.01 9.29 13.96
C GLY A 60 17.76 8.11 13.03
N GLU A 61 16.58 7.50 13.06
CA GLU A 61 16.21 6.44 12.13
C GLU A 61 16.02 6.97 10.71
N ASP A 62 16.31 6.13 9.72
CA ASP A 62 16.06 6.44 8.32
C ASP A 62 14.57 6.59 8.05
N ALA A 63 14.18 7.73 7.49
CA ALA A 63 12.81 8.02 7.08
C ALA A 63 12.76 8.57 5.67
N TYR A 64 11.58 8.52 5.04
CA TYR A 64 11.36 8.88 3.65
C TYR A 64 10.17 9.81 3.51
N TYR A 65 10.27 10.77 2.58
CA TYR A 65 9.16 11.58 2.08
C TYR A 65 9.30 11.78 0.58
N ILE A 66 8.22 12.11 -0.10
CA ILE A 66 8.25 12.45 -1.53
C ILE A 66 8.41 13.97 -1.68
N ASP A 67 9.40 14.40 -2.44
CA ASP A 67 9.66 15.80 -2.76
C ASP A 67 8.84 16.32 -3.96
N TYR A 68 9.07 17.56 -4.34
CA TYR A 68 8.36 18.21 -5.46
C TYR A 68 8.72 17.65 -6.83
N ALA A 69 9.80 16.86 -6.92
CA ALA A 69 10.23 16.18 -8.14
C ALA A 69 9.75 14.73 -8.20
N ASP A 70 8.83 14.33 -7.31
CA ASP A 70 8.31 12.98 -7.18
C ASP A 70 9.39 11.93 -6.83
N VAL A 71 10.43 12.35 -6.10
CA VAL A 71 11.54 11.50 -5.69
C VAL A 71 11.47 11.26 -4.18
N ALA A 72 11.65 9.99 -3.77
CA ALA A 72 11.78 9.67 -2.36
C ALA A 72 13.10 10.20 -1.80
N CYS A 73 13.00 11.13 -0.88
CA CYS A 73 14.13 11.70 -0.16
C CYS A 73 14.32 10.98 1.16
N LYS A 74 15.48 10.35 1.33
CA LYS A 74 15.90 9.72 2.57
C LYS A 74 16.54 10.74 3.51
N PHE A 75 16.17 10.70 4.79
CA PHE A 75 16.76 11.57 5.83
C PHE A 75 16.76 10.88 7.20
N ALA A 76 17.56 11.37 8.13
CA ALA A 76 17.51 10.94 9.52
C ALA A 76 16.32 11.63 10.21
N TYR A 77 15.39 10.85 10.74
CA TYR A 77 14.20 11.38 11.43
C TYR A 77 14.60 12.16 12.69
N SER A 78 13.88 13.24 12.93
CA SER A 78 13.97 13.99 14.18
C SER A 78 12.58 14.45 14.62
N SER A 79 12.45 14.75 15.90
CA SER A 79 11.17 15.21 16.49
C SER A 79 10.58 16.44 15.80
N GLY A 80 11.40 17.21 15.07
CA GLY A 80 10.93 18.31 14.21
C GLY A 80 9.99 17.87 13.08
N PHE A 81 10.08 16.63 12.63
CA PHE A 81 9.24 16.06 11.58
C PHE A 81 7.99 15.35 12.10
N LYS A 82 7.75 15.33 13.40
CA LYS A 82 6.59 14.67 14.01
C LYS A 82 5.25 15.11 13.40
N GLY A 83 5.12 16.39 13.09
CA GLY A 83 3.92 16.92 12.44
C GLY A 83 3.69 16.37 11.02
N ASP A 84 4.77 16.13 10.27
CA ASP A 84 4.68 15.55 8.92
C ASP A 84 4.42 14.04 8.97
N TYR A 85 5.02 13.33 9.95
CA TYR A 85 4.66 11.95 10.24
C TYR A 85 3.16 11.82 10.57
N GLN A 86 2.62 12.63 11.49
CA GLN A 86 1.21 12.60 11.87
C GLN A 86 0.24 12.89 10.71
N ARG A 87 0.72 13.61 9.68
CA ARG A 87 -0.02 13.84 8.43
C ARG A 87 0.18 12.74 7.40
N GLY A 88 0.95 11.69 7.74
CA GLY A 88 1.26 10.57 6.85
C GLY A 88 2.22 10.91 5.70
N ARG A 89 2.98 12.01 5.80
CA ARG A 89 3.95 12.45 4.78
C ARG A 89 5.31 11.80 4.94
N VAL A 90 5.62 11.28 6.12
CA VAL A 90 6.88 10.62 6.45
C VAL A 90 6.62 9.17 6.78
N THR A 91 7.47 8.27 6.32
CA THR A 91 7.40 6.82 6.55
C THR A 91 8.80 6.26 6.79
N THR A 92 8.90 5.07 7.37
CA THR A 92 10.16 4.31 7.48
C THR A 92 10.42 3.42 6.26
N ASP A 93 9.46 3.32 5.35
CA ASP A 93 9.52 2.50 4.12
C ASP A 93 9.46 3.38 2.87
N GLU A 94 10.46 3.25 2.00
CA GLU A 94 10.57 4.04 0.77
C GLU A 94 9.43 3.74 -0.21
N GLN A 95 9.05 2.46 -0.38
CA GLN A 95 7.96 2.09 -1.28
C GLN A 95 6.62 2.61 -0.78
N LEU A 96 6.40 2.57 0.53
CA LEU A 96 5.20 3.14 1.13
C LEU A 96 5.12 4.66 0.92
N ALA A 97 6.26 5.38 0.89
CA ALA A 97 6.26 6.80 0.56
C ALA A 97 5.72 7.04 -0.86
N TYR A 98 6.23 6.29 -1.86
CA TYR A 98 5.73 6.34 -3.23
C TYR A 98 4.25 5.95 -3.34
N ASP A 99 3.84 4.88 -2.66
CA ASP A 99 2.45 4.40 -2.69
C ASP A 99 1.48 5.41 -2.09
N ARG A 100 1.85 6.07 -1.00
CA ARG A 100 1.05 7.15 -0.39
C ARG A 100 0.90 8.34 -1.31
N ASP A 101 1.98 8.76 -1.95
CA ASP A 101 1.96 9.88 -2.90
C ASP A 101 1.09 9.53 -4.11
N ARG A 102 1.29 8.35 -4.72
CA ARG A 102 0.47 7.87 -5.83
C ARG A 102 -1.02 7.83 -5.45
N ALA A 103 -1.35 7.28 -4.28
CA ALA A 103 -2.72 7.21 -3.81
C ALA A 103 -3.34 8.59 -3.60
N ALA A 104 -2.57 9.55 -3.06
CA ALA A 104 -3.01 10.93 -2.89
C ALA A 104 -3.31 11.60 -4.24
N LYS A 105 -2.44 11.43 -5.24
CA LYS A 105 -2.61 11.96 -6.60
C LYS A 105 -3.87 11.40 -7.28
N ILE A 106 -4.10 10.08 -7.18
CA ILE A 106 -5.29 9.43 -7.75
C ILE A 106 -6.56 9.94 -7.06
N ARG A 107 -6.57 10.03 -5.73
CA ARG A 107 -7.72 10.56 -4.97
C ARG A 107 -8.03 11.99 -5.36
N PHE A 108 -7.01 12.85 -5.42
CA PHE A 108 -7.18 14.24 -5.84
C PHE A 108 -7.74 14.33 -7.27
N ALA A 109 -7.28 13.50 -8.21
CA ALA A 109 -7.81 13.47 -9.57
C ALA A 109 -9.30 13.06 -9.60
N LEU A 110 -9.70 12.07 -8.78
CA LEU A 110 -11.11 11.68 -8.63
C LEU A 110 -11.95 12.78 -8.00
N GLU A 111 -11.45 13.46 -6.96
CA GLU A 111 -12.13 14.61 -6.31
C GLU A 111 -12.32 15.78 -7.29
N LYS A 112 -11.26 16.10 -8.04
CA LYS A 112 -11.32 17.12 -9.08
C LYS A 112 -12.35 16.77 -10.14
N TYR A 113 -12.34 15.52 -10.63
CA TYR A 113 -13.32 15.07 -11.60
C TYR A 113 -14.75 15.18 -11.06
N ALA A 114 -15.00 14.76 -9.82
CA ALA A 114 -16.30 14.87 -9.19
C ALA A 114 -16.75 16.32 -9.07
N ALA A 115 -15.86 17.24 -8.67
CA ALA A 115 -16.16 18.67 -8.56
C ALA A 115 -16.52 19.32 -9.91
N GLU A 116 -15.92 18.84 -11.00
CA GLU A 116 -16.13 19.39 -12.34
C GLU A 116 -17.35 18.77 -13.08
N HIS A 117 -17.77 17.55 -12.71
CA HIS A 117 -18.75 16.79 -13.50
C HIS A 117 -20.00 16.33 -12.75
N ASN A 118 -20.05 16.46 -11.43
CA ASN A 118 -21.31 16.31 -10.71
C ASN A 118 -22.24 17.48 -11.12
N ALA A 119 -23.46 17.16 -11.52
CA ALA A 119 -24.43 18.19 -11.93
C ALA A 119 -24.86 19.08 -10.77
N GLU A 120 -24.88 18.51 -9.56
CA GLU A 120 -25.21 19.20 -8.31
C GLU A 120 -24.27 18.80 -7.18
N SER A 121 -24.19 19.62 -6.14
CA SER A 121 -23.47 19.25 -4.92
C SER A 121 -24.16 18.06 -4.24
N ILE A 122 -23.36 17.13 -3.71
CA ILE A 122 -23.89 16.00 -2.99
C ILE A 122 -24.61 16.47 -1.70
N ASP A 123 -25.92 16.36 -1.68
CA ASP A 123 -26.73 16.68 -0.50
C ASP A 123 -26.80 15.44 0.43
N TRP A 124 -26.15 15.55 1.56
CA TRP A 124 -26.14 14.51 2.60
C TRP A 124 -27.34 14.56 3.53
N THR A 125 -28.17 15.61 3.44
CA THR A 125 -29.39 15.75 4.24
C THR A 125 -30.61 15.15 3.55
N ASP A 126 -30.51 14.87 2.24
CA ASP A 126 -31.55 14.18 1.47
C ASP A 126 -31.30 12.66 1.47
N ASP A 127 -32.06 11.95 2.30
CA ASP A 127 -32.02 10.48 2.39
C ASP A 127 -32.66 9.78 1.19
N ASN A 128 -33.31 10.50 0.27
CA ASN A 128 -33.90 9.93 -0.94
C ASN A 128 -32.97 10.04 -2.15
N SER A 129 -31.91 10.84 -2.06
CA SER A 129 -30.94 11.05 -3.12
C SER A 129 -29.86 9.97 -3.10
N TRP A 130 -29.74 9.22 -4.19
CA TRP A 130 -28.67 8.25 -4.38
C TRP A 130 -27.34 8.93 -4.60
N LYS A 131 -26.31 8.50 -3.84
CA LYS A 131 -24.93 8.90 -4.00
C LYS A 131 -24.14 7.68 -4.49
N TYR A 132 -23.15 7.89 -5.33
CA TYR A 132 -22.38 6.81 -5.91
C TYR A 132 -20.91 6.93 -5.53
N ARG A 133 -20.29 5.80 -5.20
CA ARG A 133 -18.87 5.68 -4.94
C ARG A 133 -18.25 4.60 -5.80
N ILE A 134 -16.96 4.70 -6.07
CA ILE A 134 -16.20 3.66 -6.73
C ILE A 134 -15.75 2.64 -5.68
N ALA A 135 -15.83 1.36 -5.98
CA ALA A 135 -15.24 0.30 -5.18
C ALA A 135 -14.84 -0.89 -6.08
N TYR A 136 -13.88 -1.67 -5.60
CA TYR A 136 -13.50 -2.93 -6.25
C TYR A 136 -14.41 -4.07 -5.81
N ASN A 137 -14.97 -4.78 -6.77
CA ASN A 137 -15.77 -5.98 -6.54
C ASN A 137 -14.87 -7.22 -6.70
N SER A 138 -14.61 -7.90 -5.59
CA SER A 138 -13.75 -9.09 -5.56
C SER A 138 -14.31 -10.28 -6.33
N ASN A 139 -15.64 -10.35 -6.52
CA ASN A 139 -16.29 -11.44 -7.26
C ASN A 139 -16.17 -11.24 -8.77
N THR A 140 -16.46 -10.02 -9.26
CA THR A 140 -16.38 -9.68 -10.69
C THR A 140 -14.98 -9.29 -11.13
N LYS A 141 -14.06 -9.03 -10.19
CA LYS A 141 -12.69 -8.52 -10.42
C LYS A 141 -12.67 -7.16 -11.13
N MET A 142 -13.71 -6.36 -10.96
CA MET A 142 -13.89 -5.09 -11.65
C MET A 142 -14.13 -3.94 -10.68
N LEU A 143 -13.85 -2.72 -11.16
CA LEU A 143 -14.31 -1.49 -10.50
C LEU A 143 -15.80 -1.29 -10.81
N GLU A 144 -16.57 -1.03 -9.77
CA GLU A 144 -18.00 -0.80 -9.88
C GLU A 144 -18.42 0.50 -9.17
N ALA A 145 -19.49 1.11 -9.67
CA ALA A 145 -20.14 2.24 -9.02
C ALA A 145 -21.23 1.71 -8.08
N TYR A 146 -20.98 1.81 -6.79
CA TYR A 146 -21.94 1.40 -5.76
C TYR A 146 -22.76 2.60 -5.29
N SER A 147 -24.06 2.40 -5.21
CA SER A 147 -24.99 3.39 -4.67
C SER A 147 -25.06 3.28 -3.13
N CYS A 148 -25.20 4.42 -2.48
CA CYS A 148 -25.53 4.52 -1.07
C CYS A 148 -26.45 5.73 -0.83
N ILE A 149 -27.22 5.68 0.28
CA ILE A 149 -28.19 6.75 0.61
C ILE A 149 -27.71 7.51 1.84
N SER A 150 -27.31 6.82 2.88
CA SER A 150 -27.16 7.40 4.23
C SER A 150 -25.76 7.30 4.84
N TYR A 151 -24.81 6.64 4.21
CA TYR A 151 -23.47 6.45 4.79
C TYR A 151 -22.42 7.32 4.09
N LYS A 152 -21.77 8.19 4.88
CA LYS A 152 -20.62 8.94 4.44
C LYS A 152 -19.34 8.17 4.81
N HIS A 153 -18.75 7.53 3.81
CA HIS A 153 -17.43 6.90 3.93
C HIS A 153 -16.34 7.91 3.57
N ASP A 154 -15.12 7.65 3.99
CA ASP A 154 -13.95 8.42 3.56
C ASP A 154 -13.55 8.06 2.12
N THR A 155 -14.32 8.57 1.16
CA THR A 155 -14.16 8.33 -0.28
C THR A 155 -14.77 9.45 -1.10
N VAL A 156 -14.48 9.45 -2.40
CA VAL A 156 -15.08 10.41 -3.36
C VAL A 156 -16.47 9.94 -3.78
N TYR A 157 -17.41 10.87 -3.84
CA TYR A 157 -18.79 10.61 -4.23
C TYR A 157 -19.18 11.32 -5.52
N PHE A 158 -20.07 10.67 -6.26
CA PHE A 158 -20.59 11.12 -7.54
C PHE A 158 -22.12 11.17 -7.48
N ASP A 159 -22.71 12.06 -8.27
CA ASP A 159 -24.16 12.21 -8.39
C ASP A 159 -24.83 11.04 -9.12
N SER A 160 -24.07 10.34 -9.96
CA SER A 160 -24.59 9.21 -10.74
C SER A 160 -23.56 8.10 -10.96
N ALA A 161 -24.05 6.89 -11.19
CA ALA A 161 -23.21 5.76 -11.61
C ALA A 161 -22.46 6.04 -12.93
N LYS A 162 -23.04 6.84 -13.81
CA LYS A 162 -22.44 7.24 -15.09
C LYS A 162 -21.23 8.16 -14.84
N THR A 163 -21.38 9.16 -13.97
CA THR A 163 -20.30 10.09 -13.61
C THR A 163 -19.16 9.33 -12.94
N ALA A 164 -19.46 8.42 -12.00
CA ALA A 164 -18.45 7.56 -11.36
C ALA A 164 -17.68 6.68 -12.38
N LYS A 165 -18.37 6.05 -13.33
CA LYS A 165 -17.73 5.24 -14.38
C LYS A 165 -16.88 6.07 -15.33
N ASN A 166 -17.32 7.28 -15.64
CA ASN A 166 -16.53 8.19 -16.47
C ASN A 166 -15.28 8.69 -15.73
N ALA A 167 -15.36 8.91 -14.41
CA ALA A 167 -14.22 9.28 -13.59
C ALA A 167 -13.12 8.20 -13.63
N ILE A 168 -13.48 6.90 -13.54
CA ILE A 168 -12.55 5.79 -13.68
C ILE A 168 -11.75 5.90 -14.99
N LYS A 169 -12.43 6.16 -16.10
CA LYS A 169 -11.81 6.27 -17.42
C LYS A 169 -10.92 7.53 -17.54
N ALA A 170 -11.39 8.64 -17.00
CA ALA A 170 -10.68 9.93 -17.10
C ALA A 170 -9.42 9.98 -16.25
N VAL A 171 -9.44 9.36 -15.07
CA VAL A 171 -8.29 9.31 -14.17
C VAL A 171 -7.31 8.21 -14.57
N GLY A 172 -7.79 7.12 -15.18
CA GLY A 172 -7.01 5.95 -15.58
C GLY A 172 -7.48 4.70 -14.83
N GLU A 173 -8.00 3.74 -15.58
CA GLU A 173 -8.60 2.53 -14.99
C GLU A 173 -7.59 1.72 -14.17
N GLU A 174 -6.34 1.60 -14.63
CA GLU A 174 -5.26 0.88 -13.93
C GLU A 174 -4.90 1.55 -12.60
N ASP A 175 -4.81 2.88 -12.56
CA ASP A 175 -4.50 3.64 -11.36
C ASP A 175 -5.63 3.55 -10.33
N VAL A 176 -6.87 3.71 -10.79
CA VAL A 176 -8.04 3.58 -9.91
C VAL A 176 -8.18 2.13 -9.41
N LEU A 177 -7.92 1.14 -10.27
CA LEU A 177 -7.92 -0.27 -9.89
C LEU A 177 -6.87 -0.56 -8.82
N TRP A 178 -5.63 -0.08 -9.01
CA TRP A 178 -4.57 -0.21 -8.02
C TRP A 178 -4.97 0.42 -6.67
N LEU A 179 -5.55 1.63 -6.68
CA LEU A 179 -5.98 2.32 -5.46
C LEU A 179 -6.99 1.48 -4.66
N TYR A 180 -8.01 0.93 -5.31
CA TYR A 180 -9.11 0.26 -4.62
C TYR A 180 -8.90 -1.25 -4.41
N ARG A 181 -8.08 -1.90 -5.23
CA ARG A 181 -7.78 -3.34 -5.13
C ARG A 181 -6.58 -3.63 -4.27
N ASP A 182 -5.50 -2.88 -4.45
CA ASP A 182 -4.19 -3.20 -3.89
C ASP A 182 -3.87 -2.32 -2.67
N TYR A 183 -3.96 -1.00 -2.81
CA TYR A 183 -3.53 -0.06 -1.78
C TYR A 183 -4.52 0.09 -0.62
N GLN A 184 -5.82 0.27 -0.86
CA GLN A 184 -6.80 0.43 0.22
C GLN A 184 -6.97 -0.80 1.11
N PRO A 185 -7.03 -2.04 0.58
CA PRO A 185 -7.03 -3.25 1.41
C PRO A 185 -5.76 -3.39 2.24
N TYR A 186 -4.60 -3.04 1.68
CA TYR A 186 -3.34 -3.03 2.41
C TYR A 186 -3.43 -2.14 3.66
N LEU A 187 -3.88 -0.88 3.52
CA LEU A 187 -4.06 0.02 4.67
C LEU A 187 -5.11 -0.48 5.69
N ASN A 188 -6.16 -1.18 5.23
CA ASN A 188 -7.19 -1.71 6.11
C ASN A 188 -6.70 -2.91 6.93
N ALA A 189 -5.73 -3.67 6.44
CA ALA A 189 -5.13 -4.77 7.18
C ALA A 189 -4.46 -4.30 8.48
N PHE A 190 -3.90 -3.08 8.50
CA PHE A 190 -3.28 -2.49 9.70
C PHE A 190 -4.29 -1.96 10.73
N LYS A 191 -5.55 -1.74 10.34
CA LYS A 191 -6.59 -1.23 11.27
C LYS A 191 -7.25 -2.33 12.12
N MET A 192 -6.94 -3.60 11.86
CA MET A 192 -7.60 -4.73 12.52
C MET A 192 -6.85 -5.27 13.74
N GLU A 193 -5.69 -4.74 14.08
CA GLU A 193 -4.87 -5.17 15.23
C GLU A 193 -4.95 -4.22 16.45
N VAL A 194 -5.99 -3.36 16.54
CA VAL A 194 -6.21 -2.45 17.68
C VAL A 194 -7.42 -2.89 18.50
#